data_5f0b85a214d73299d1d74404ea157ea4
#
_entry.id   5f0b85a214d73299d1d74404ea157ea4
#
_cell.length_a   1.000
_cell.length_b   1.000
_cell.length_c   1.000
_cell.angle_alpha   90.00
_cell.angle_beta   90.00
_cell.angle_gamma   90.00
#
_symmetry.space_group_name_H-M   'P 1'
#
loop_
_entity.id
_entity.type
_entity.pdbx_description
1 polymer ?
#
loop_
_entity_poly.entity_id
_entity_poly.type
_entity_poly.pdbx_seq_one_letter_code
_entity_poly.pdbx_strand_id
1 'polypeptide(L)'
;MLKVLYLLSLITFSLCQNIPFIESIEPAFGGFGSTITLNGGNFSPNDDNTVFFGGLKVNILNATENELMVTIPYGAYYTPISVYTNGLYAVSNQHFDVIFDAAEELIASHLSNQLENPYLGAKYYDVKIADLNGDEIPEIVTSEAGSGSSAYLAIFTTSFDDEGMISIDDRLEINFGTGVYSAPQDIALGDLNGDGLLDVVTSEKGDVSDDFEAHTCIFINSSHNYS
;
A
#
# COMPACT_ATOMS: atom_id res chain seq x y z
N MET A 1 -17.39 59.96 -32.04
CA MET A 1 -16.52 59.21 -31.12
C MET A 1 -17.31 58.07 -30.57
N LEU A 2 -17.14 56.89 -31.15
CA LEU A 2 -17.86 55.68 -30.78
C LEU A 2 -16.99 54.90 -29.75
N LYS A 3 -17.42 54.82 -28.50
CA LYS A 3 -16.75 54.01 -27.47
C LYS A 3 -17.21 52.56 -27.64
N VAL A 4 -16.30 51.73 -28.13
CA VAL A 4 -16.48 50.26 -28.15
C VAL A 4 -16.23 49.73 -26.75
N LEU A 5 -17.28 49.23 -26.11
CA LEU A 5 -17.21 48.57 -24.80
C LEU A 5 -16.84 47.10 -25.04
N TYR A 6 -15.60 46.70 -24.76
CA TYR A 6 -15.20 45.29 -24.75
C TYR A 6 -15.74 44.65 -23.48
N LEU A 7 -16.77 43.83 -23.64
CA LEU A 7 -17.28 42.97 -22.60
C LEU A 7 -16.37 41.73 -22.55
N LEU A 8 -15.42 41.73 -21.62
CA LEU A 8 -14.59 40.57 -21.34
C LEU A 8 -15.43 39.57 -20.50
N SER A 9 -16.03 38.60 -21.19
CA SER A 9 -16.66 37.46 -20.45
C SER A 9 -15.57 36.58 -19.87
N LEU A 10 -15.32 36.72 -18.59
CA LEU A 10 -14.56 35.72 -17.81
C LEU A 10 -15.39 34.44 -17.76
N ILE A 11 -15.07 33.51 -18.63
CA ILE A 11 -15.52 32.13 -18.50
C ILE A 11 -14.68 31.53 -17.39
N THR A 12 -15.18 31.55 -16.16
CA THR A 12 -14.63 30.74 -15.08
C THR A 12 -15.02 29.29 -15.36
N PHE A 13 -14.11 28.53 -15.97
CA PHE A 13 -14.19 27.09 -15.91
C PHE A 13 -13.96 26.68 -14.43
N SER A 14 -15.05 26.49 -13.71
CA SER A 14 -14.99 25.73 -12.47
C SER A 14 -14.70 24.29 -12.86
N LEU A 15 -13.45 23.87 -12.77
CA LEU A 15 -13.09 22.47 -12.78
C LEU A 15 -13.64 21.89 -11.46
N CYS A 16 -14.91 21.51 -11.43
CA CYS A 16 -15.43 20.64 -10.39
C CYS A 16 -14.80 19.28 -10.67
N GLN A 17 -13.67 19.01 -10.04
CA GLN A 17 -13.12 17.65 -10.03
C GLN A 17 -14.11 16.78 -9.25
N ASN A 18 -14.74 15.88 -9.96
CA ASN A 18 -15.62 14.90 -9.34
C ASN A 18 -14.75 13.94 -8.54
N ILE A 19 -14.88 13.98 -7.20
CA ILE A 19 -14.12 13.12 -6.29
C ILE A 19 -14.59 11.67 -6.50
N PRO A 20 -13.68 10.72 -6.73
CA PRO A 20 -14.06 9.31 -6.84
C PRO A 20 -14.60 8.80 -5.50
N PHE A 21 -15.50 7.83 -5.56
CA PHE A 21 -16.02 7.15 -4.38
C PHE A 21 -16.32 5.70 -4.70
N ILE A 22 -16.21 4.83 -3.70
CA ILE A 22 -16.61 3.42 -3.75
C ILE A 22 -17.87 3.29 -2.90
N GLU A 23 -18.97 2.85 -3.52
CA GLU A 23 -20.26 2.66 -2.88
C GLU A 23 -20.42 1.23 -2.35
N SER A 24 -20.07 0.24 -3.18
CA SER A 24 -20.14 -1.19 -2.82
C SER A 24 -19.07 -2.02 -3.50
N ILE A 25 -18.82 -3.19 -2.93
CA ILE A 25 -17.96 -4.25 -3.47
C ILE A 25 -18.83 -5.47 -3.71
N GLU A 26 -18.87 -5.99 -4.93
CA GLU A 26 -19.71 -7.10 -5.32
C GLU A 26 -18.98 -8.20 -6.13
N PRO A 27 -18.93 -9.44 -5.61
CA PRO A 27 -19.33 -9.84 -4.27
C PRO A 27 -18.43 -9.25 -3.19
N ALA A 28 -18.92 -9.10 -1.95
CA ALA A 28 -18.17 -8.58 -0.82
C ALA A 28 -17.15 -9.58 -0.24
N PHE A 29 -17.10 -10.78 -0.79
CA PHE A 29 -16.19 -11.85 -0.40
C PHE A 29 -15.81 -12.70 -1.61
N GLY A 30 -14.64 -13.33 -1.58
CA GLY A 30 -14.17 -14.22 -2.64
C GLY A 30 -12.77 -14.78 -2.38
N GLY A 31 -12.38 -15.78 -3.14
CA GLY A 31 -11.06 -16.38 -3.11
C GLY A 31 -10.09 -15.68 -4.06
N PHE A 32 -8.81 -15.97 -3.90
CA PHE A 32 -7.76 -15.47 -4.80
C PHE A 32 -8.04 -15.83 -6.27
N GLY A 33 -7.75 -14.90 -7.17
CA GLY A 33 -7.98 -15.05 -8.60
C GLY A 33 -9.44 -14.87 -9.04
N SER A 34 -10.40 -14.76 -8.11
CA SER A 34 -11.77 -14.44 -8.49
C SER A 34 -11.94 -12.95 -8.79
N THR A 35 -12.98 -12.63 -9.55
CA THR A 35 -13.25 -11.25 -9.99
C THR A 35 -14.31 -10.63 -9.10
N ILE A 36 -14.11 -9.36 -8.76
CA ILE A 36 -15.08 -8.52 -8.08
C ILE A 36 -15.34 -7.25 -8.88
N THR A 37 -16.47 -6.60 -8.59
CA THR A 37 -16.83 -5.28 -9.13
C THR A 37 -16.86 -4.27 -7.98
N LEU A 38 -16.13 -3.19 -8.14
CA LEU A 38 -16.22 -2.01 -7.30
C LEU A 38 -17.24 -1.07 -7.93
N ASN A 39 -18.40 -0.92 -7.31
CA ASN A 39 -19.41 0.04 -7.74
C ASN A 39 -19.15 1.38 -7.04
N GLY A 40 -19.31 2.48 -7.77
CA GLY A 40 -19.05 3.81 -7.24
C GLY A 40 -19.25 4.89 -8.28
N GLY A 41 -18.32 5.84 -8.36
CA GLY A 41 -18.41 6.88 -9.36
C GLY A 41 -17.15 7.71 -9.49
N ASN A 42 -17.11 8.45 -10.62
CA ASN A 42 -16.02 9.32 -11.01
C ASN A 42 -14.68 8.60 -11.24
N PHE A 43 -14.74 7.32 -11.59
CA PHE A 43 -13.58 6.56 -12.04
C PHE A 43 -13.21 6.98 -13.47
N SER A 44 -11.95 6.75 -13.87
CA SER A 44 -11.54 6.96 -15.25
C SER A 44 -11.97 5.76 -16.12
N PRO A 45 -12.68 5.97 -17.23
CA PRO A 45 -12.95 4.90 -18.19
C PRO A 45 -11.72 4.54 -19.04
N ASN A 46 -10.64 5.29 -18.90
CA ASN A 46 -9.33 5.04 -19.51
C ASN A 46 -8.39 4.48 -18.45
N ASP A 47 -7.18 4.11 -18.81
CA ASP A 47 -6.22 3.38 -17.96
C ASP A 47 -5.60 4.20 -16.79
N ASP A 48 -6.27 5.25 -16.31
CA ASP A 48 -5.78 6.14 -15.24
C ASP A 48 -6.23 5.71 -13.83
N ASN A 49 -6.73 4.49 -13.68
CA ASN A 49 -7.09 3.95 -12.37
C ASN A 49 -5.98 3.05 -11.83
N THR A 50 -5.73 3.15 -10.55
CA THR A 50 -4.95 2.17 -9.79
C THR A 50 -5.78 1.70 -8.60
N VAL A 51 -5.87 0.39 -8.41
CA VAL A 51 -6.64 -0.21 -7.31
C VAL A 51 -5.70 -0.99 -6.42
N PHE A 52 -5.89 -0.84 -5.11
CA PHE A 52 -5.12 -1.59 -4.10
C PHE A 52 -6.04 -2.35 -3.15
N PHE A 53 -5.67 -3.59 -2.86
CA PHE A 53 -6.15 -4.37 -1.72
C PHE A 53 -5.14 -4.22 -0.58
N GLY A 54 -5.38 -3.26 0.32
CA GLY A 54 -4.37 -2.87 1.30
C GLY A 54 -3.12 -2.33 0.60
N GLY A 55 -2.03 -3.06 0.68
CA GLY A 55 -0.77 -2.73 0.02
C GLY A 55 -0.54 -3.39 -1.34
N LEU A 56 -1.48 -4.20 -1.84
CA LEU A 56 -1.32 -4.96 -3.07
C LEU A 56 -2.01 -4.27 -4.25
N LYS A 57 -1.25 -3.83 -5.25
CA LYS A 57 -1.78 -3.33 -6.51
C LYS A 57 -2.45 -4.47 -7.28
N VAL A 58 -3.59 -4.19 -7.91
CA VAL A 58 -4.36 -5.23 -8.60
C VAL A 58 -4.60 -4.90 -10.06
N ASN A 59 -4.74 -5.95 -10.85
CA ASN A 59 -5.07 -5.82 -12.27
C ASN A 59 -6.54 -5.43 -12.45
N ILE A 60 -6.79 -4.38 -13.25
CA ILE A 60 -8.11 -3.92 -13.64
C ILE A 60 -8.48 -4.59 -14.94
N LEU A 61 -9.56 -5.38 -14.92
CA LEU A 61 -10.06 -6.11 -16.08
C LEU A 61 -10.95 -5.24 -16.97
N ASN A 62 -11.71 -4.34 -16.34
CA ASN A 62 -12.58 -3.40 -17.03
C ASN A 62 -12.80 -2.14 -16.18
N ALA A 63 -12.92 -0.99 -16.81
CA ALA A 63 -13.18 0.29 -16.17
C ALA A 63 -14.28 1.06 -16.91
N THR A 64 -15.21 1.61 -16.13
CA THR A 64 -16.21 2.59 -16.57
C THR A 64 -16.20 3.77 -15.58
N GLU A 65 -17.01 4.79 -15.80
CA GLU A 65 -17.15 5.90 -14.86
C GLU A 65 -17.71 5.47 -13.49
N ASN A 66 -18.43 4.32 -13.43
CA ASN A 66 -19.19 3.89 -12.24
C ASN A 66 -18.77 2.51 -11.72
N GLU A 67 -17.95 1.77 -12.46
CA GLU A 67 -17.60 0.40 -12.12
C GLU A 67 -16.14 0.13 -12.48
N LEU A 68 -15.42 -0.54 -11.56
CA LEU A 68 -14.12 -1.13 -11.81
C LEU A 68 -14.20 -2.63 -11.53
N MET A 69 -13.87 -3.43 -12.54
CA MET A 69 -13.78 -4.88 -12.41
C MET A 69 -12.34 -5.27 -12.18
N VAL A 70 -12.04 -5.95 -11.07
CA VAL A 70 -10.67 -6.29 -10.67
C VAL A 70 -10.57 -7.75 -10.22
N THR A 71 -9.37 -8.29 -10.29
CA THR A 71 -9.07 -9.65 -9.80
C THR A 71 -8.53 -9.56 -8.37
N ILE A 72 -8.97 -10.47 -7.50
CA ILE A 72 -8.46 -10.56 -6.11
C ILE A 72 -7.03 -11.10 -6.17
N PRO A 73 -6.01 -10.35 -5.69
CA PRO A 73 -4.63 -10.76 -5.77
C PRO A 73 -4.30 -11.85 -4.75
N TYR A 74 -3.28 -12.64 -5.04
CA TYR A 74 -2.67 -13.49 -4.02
C TYR A 74 -2.10 -12.60 -2.91
N GLY A 75 -2.26 -13.04 -1.66
CA GLY A 75 -1.84 -12.27 -0.50
C GLY A 75 -2.86 -11.20 -0.03
N ALA A 76 -4.00 -11.05 -0.71
CA ALA A 76 -5.07 -10.20 -0.20
C ALA A 76 -5.54 -10.68 1.19
N TYR A 77 -5.84 -9.75 2.07
CA TYR A 77 -6.34 -10.01 3.41
C TYR A 77 -7.51 -9.08 3.72
N TYR A 78 -8.15 -9.26 4.86
CA TYR A 78 -9.23 -8.39 5.31
C TYR A 78 -8.78 -6.94 5.42
N THR A 79 -9.17 -6.11 4.45
CA THR A 79 -8.72 -4.73 4.33
C THR A 79 -9.71 -3.90 3.50
N PRO A 80 -9.77 -2.58 3.67
CA PRO A 80 -10.47 -1.73 2.72
C PRO A 80 -9.74 -1.73 1.37
N ILE A 81 -10.51 -1.57 0.31
CA ILE A 81 -10.00 -1.40 -1.05
C ILE A 81 -9.86 0.09 -1.32
N SER A 82 -8.76 0.49 -1.94
CA SER A 82 -8.56 1.85 -2.36
C SER A 82 -8.42 1.99 -3.86
N VAL A 83 -8.89 3.12 -4.39
CA VAL A 83 -8.81 3.49 -5.80
C VAL A 83 -8.15 4.84 -5.91
N TYR A 84 -7.11 4.92 -6.71
CA TYR A 84 -6.50 6.15 -7.15
C TYR A 84 -6.88 6.40 -8.60
N THR A 85 -7.38 7.58 -8.94
CA THR A 85 -7.80 7.97 -10.29
C THR A 85 -7.73 9.47 -10.49
N ASN A 86 -7.20 9.93 -11.62
CA ASN A 86 -7.11 11.36 -11.98
C ASN A 86 -6.47 12.25 -10.90
N GLY A 87 -5.50 11.75 -10.15
CA GLY A 87 -4.85 12.48 -9.05
C GLY A 87 -5.68 12.53 -7.76
N LEU A 88 -6.77 11.78 -7.67
CA LEU A 88 -7.68 11.73 -6.51
C LEU A 88 -7.78 10.30 -5.97
N TYR A 89 -8.15 10.19 -4.71
CA TYR A 89 -8.14 8.96 -3.95
C TYR A 89 -9.50 8.66 -3.32
N ALA A 90 -9.91 7.39 -3.35
CA ALA A 90 -11.10 6.87 -2.68
C ALA A 90 -10.77 5.60 -1.90
N VAL A 91 -11.42 5.40 -0.77
CA VAL A 91 -11.32 4.18 0.06
C VAL A 91 -12.71 3.62 0.28
N SER A 92 -12.86 2.31 0.20
CA SER A 92 -14.11 1.65 0.51
C SER A 92 -14.44 1.76 2.01
N ASN A 93 -15.71 1.99 2.32
CA ASN A 93 -16.20 1.89 3.70
C ASN A 93 -16.36 0.42 4.15
N GLN A 94 -16.41 -0.50 3.21
CA GLN A 94 -16.49 -1.93 3.43
C GLN A 94 -15.11 -2.55 3.28
N HIS A 95 -14.82 -3.54 4.11
CA HIS A 95 -13.71 -4.45 3.91
C HIS A 95 -14.15 -5.58 2.99
N PHE A 96 -13.22 -6.11 2.25
CA PHE A 96 -13.42 -7.31 1.46
C PHE A 96 -13.00 -8.53 2.27
N ASP A 97 -13.86 -9.54 2.32
CA ASP A 97 -13.58 -10.78 3.03
C ASP A 97 -12.95 -11.79 2.07
N VAL A 98 -11.65 -12.07 2.27
CA VAL A 98 -10.99 -13.15 1.53
C VAL A 98 -11.43 -14.48 2.11
N ILE A 99 -12.05 -15.31 1.26
CA ILE A 99 -12.41 -16.68 1.62
C ILE A 99 -11.36 -17.63 1.03
N PHE A 100 -10.93 -18.56 1.85
CA PHE A 100 -10.06 -19.65 1.43
C PHE A 100 -10.92 -20.89 1.22
N ASP A 101 -10.66 -21.59 0.15
CA ASP A 101 -11.29 -22.90 -0.13
C ASP A 101 -10.68 -23.98 0.79
N ALA A 102 -10.62 -23.67 2.08
CA ALA A 102 -10.06 -24.57 3.07
C ALA A 102 -11.14 -25.54 3.54
N ALA A 103 -11.08 -26.76 3.05
CA ALA A 103 -11.88 -27.87 3.57
C ALA A 103 -11.39 -28.32 4.96
N GLU A 104 -10.32 -27.75 5.49
CA GLU A 104 -9.67 -28.15 6.74
C GLU A 104 -9.59 -26.99 7.73
N GLU A 105 -9.79 -27.31 9.01
CA GLU A 105 -9.55 -26.37 10.10
C GLU A 105 -8.07 -25.97 10.13
N LEU A 106 -7.77 -24.66 10.26
CA LEU A 106 -6.40 -24.19 10.42
C LEU A 106 -5.84 -24.68 11.77
N ILE A 107 -4.84 -25.55 11.72
CA ILE A 107 -4.10 -26.02 12.89
C ILE A 107 -2.65 -25.54 12.83
N ALA A 108 -1.98 -25.49 13.99
CA ALA A 108 -0.62 -24.96 14.08
C ALA A 108 0.40 -25.67 13.16
N SER A 109 0.17 -26.95 12.82
CA SER A 109 1.02 -27.69 11.89
C SER A 109 0.89 -27.25 10.43
N HIS A 110 -0.15 -26.47 10.08
CA HIS A 110 -0.28 -25.85 8.75
C HIS A 110 0.54 -24.57 8.62
N LEU A 111 1.02 -24.03 9.76
CA LEU A 111 1.90 -22.87 9.77
C LEU A 111 3.34 -23.38 9.89
N SER A 112 4.05 -23.38 8.78
CA SER A 112 5.49 -23.69 8.77
C SER A 112 6.30 -22.42 8.88
N ASN A 113 7.40 -22.45 9.64
CA ASN A 113 8.37 -21.37 9.62
C ASN A 113 9.19 -21.50 8.33
N GLN A 114 8.91 -20.64 7.38
CA GLN A 114 9.59 -20.62 6.08
C GLN A 114 10.93 -19.86 6.13
N LEU A 115 11.05 -18.92 7.07
CA LEU A 115 12.16 -18.00 7.14
C LEU A 115 12.68 -17.92 8.58
N GLU A 116 13.94 -18.25 8.76
CA GLU A 116 14.65 -17.94 10.00
C GLU A 116 15.31 -16.56 9.83
N ASN A 117 14.98 -15.64 10.74
CA ASN A 117 15.68 -14.37 10.75
C ASN A 117 17.13 -14.57 11.25
N PRO A 118 18.15 -14.34 10.44
CA PRO A 118 19.54 -14.50 10.83
C PRO A 118 20.04 -13.43 11.82
N TYR A 119 19.25 -12.39 12.06
CA TYR A 119 19.64 -11.26 12.89
C TYR A 119 19.25 -11.50 14.35
N LEU A 120 20.05 -12.29 15.05
CA LEU A 120 19.88 -12.55 16.48
C LEU A 120 20.04 -11.26 17.29
N GLY A 121 19.04 -10.95 18.11
CA GLY A 121 19.05 -9.83 19.03
C GLY A 121 18.39 -8.55 18.54
N ALA A 122 17.85 -8.53 17.32
CA ALA A 122 16.98 -7.44 16.87
C ALA A 122 15.64 -7.46 17.63
N LYS A 123 15.11 -6.27 17.91
CA LYS A 123 13.74 -6.10 18.40
C LYS A 123 12.92 -5.54 17.26
N TYR A 124 11.85 -6.23 16.93
CA TYR A 124 10.88 -5.80 15.93
C TYR A 124 9.74 -5.07 16.63
N TYR A 125 9.36 -3.92 16.11
CA TYR A 125 8.27 -3.13 16.67
C TYR A 125 7.02 -3.20 15.80
N ASP A 126 7.19 -3.21 14.48
CA ASP A 126 6.08 -3.31 13.54
C ASP A 126 6.49 -4.08 12.29
N VAL A 127 5.51 -4.65 11.59
CA VAL A 127 5.65 -5.33 10.32
C VAL A 127 4.49 -4.99 9.40
N LYS A 128 4.80 -4.67 8.16
CA LYS A 128 3.83 -4.49 7.09
C LYS A 128 4.18 -5.38 5.91
N ILE A 129 3.17 -5.71 5.11
CA ILE A 129 3.32 -6.48 3.89
C ILE A 129 2.67 -5.68 2.78
N ALA A 130 3.41 -5.39 1.71
CA ALA A 130 2.93 -4.62 0.59
C ALA A 130 3.82 -4.81 -0.64
N ASP A 131 3.22 -4.76 -1.83
CA ASP A 131 3.94 -4.66 -3.08
C ASP A 131 4.47 -3.22 -3.24
N LEU A 132 5.76 -3.03 -2.97
CA LEU A 132 6.41 -1.72 -3.04
C LEU A 132 7.06 -1.45 -4.40
N ASN A 133 7.36 -2.49 -5.16
CA ASN A 133 8.07 -2.38 -6.43
C ASN A 133 7.15 -2.53 -7.65
N GLY A 134 5.90 -2.94 -7.46
CA GLY A 134 4.89 -3.10 -8.51
C GLY A 134 5.00 -4.40 -9.30
N ASP A 135 5.67 -5.43 -8.76
CA ASP A 135 5.83 -6.74 -9.41
C ASP A 135 4.73 -7.76 -9.06
N GLU A 136 3.73 -7.35 -8.29
CA GLU A 136 2.60 -8.15 -7.78
C GLU A 136 3.00 -9.17 -6.70
N ILE A 137 4.25 -9.12 -6.21
CA ILE A 137 4.73 -9.93 -5.09
C ILE A 137 4.99 -9.00 -3.90
N PRO A 138 4.40 -9.25 -2.73
CA PRO A 138 4.51 -8.32 -1.62
C PRO A 138 5.86 -8.40 -0.91
N GLU A 139 6.49 -7.27 -0.64
CA GLU A 139 7.63 -7.13 0.26
C GLU A 139 7.19 -7.18 1.72
N ILE A 140 8.13 -7.54 2.60
CA ILE A 140 7.97 -7.46 4.06
C ILE A 140 8.76 -6.26 4.56
N VAL A 141 8.08 -5.32 5.19
CA VAL A 141 8.68 -4.11 5.77
C VAL A 141 8.66 -4.24 7.29
N THR A 142 9.82 -4.10 7.92
CA THR A 142 9.95 -4.19 9.37
C THR A 142 10.62 -2.97 9.96
N SER A 143 10.19 -2.56 11.14
CA SER A 143 10.89 -1.61 11.97
C SER A 143 11.69 -2.34 13.03
N GLU A 144 12.99 -2.05 13.13
CA GLU A 144 13.92 -2.84 13.92
C GLU A 144 14.82 -1.97 14.81
N ALA A 145 15.08 -2.45 16.04
CA ALA A 145 16.20 -1.99 16.84
C ALA A 145 17.20 -3.12 16.98
N GLY A 146 18.41 -2.91 16.47
CA GLY A 146 19.50 -3.89 16.56
C GLY A 146 20.15 -3.93 17.94
N SER A 147 20.94 -4.97 18.19
CA SER A 147 21.81 -5.05 19.34
C SER A 147 22.92 -4.00 19.22
N GLY A 148 22.98 -3.06 20.15
CA GLY A 148 24.06 -2.05 20.20
C GLY A 148 23.68 -0.67 19.65
N SER A 149 22.41 -0.31 19.67
CA SER A 149 21.89 1.04 19.39
C SER A 149 21.68 1.42 17.93
N SER A 150 21.68 0.50 16.99
CA SER A 150 21.32 0.78 15.60
C SER A 150 19.83 0.56 15.37
N ALA A 151 19.19 1.46 14.65
CA ALA A 151 17.77 1.39 14.30
C ALA A 151 17.62 1.36 12.78
N TYR A 152 16.73 0.49 12.29
CA TYR A 152 16.53 0.26 10.87
C TYR A 152 15.05 0.19 10.51
N LEU A 153 14.74 0.69 9.33
CA LEU A 153 13.63 0.21 8.53
C LEU A 153 14.23 -0.81 7.56
N ALA A 154 13.81 -2.05 7.62
CA ALA A 154 14.27 -3.08 6.71
C ALA A 154 13.13 -3.48 5.76
N ILE A 155 13.46 -3.62 4.50
CA ILE A 155 12.57 -4.08 3.45
C ILE A 155 13.15 -5.38 2.89
N PHE A 156 12.39 -6.45 3.00
CA PHE A 156 12.76 -7.75 2.45
C PHE A 156 12.00 -7.95 1.16
N THR A 157 12.72 -8.03 0.05
CA THR A 157 12.14 -8.43 -1.22
C THR A 157 11.90 -9.93 -1.20
N THR A 158 10.79 -10.34 -1.77
CA THR A 158 10.37 -11.74 -1.77
C THR A 158 10.10 -12.24 -3.18
N SER A 159 10.18 -13.55 -3.34
CA SER A 159 9.75 -14.26 -4.55
C SER A 159 9.02 -15.54 -4.18
N PHE A 160 8.36 -16.14 -5.15
CA PHE A 160 7.79 -17.48 -5.02
C PHE A 160 8.57 -18.45 -5.90
N ASP A 161 8.87 -19.62 -5.36
CA ASP A 161 9.39 -20.73 -6.14
C ASP A 161 8.28 -21.42 -6.97
N ASP A 162 8.66 -22.41 -7.76
CA ASP A 162 7.73 -23.16 -8.62
C ASP A 162 6.67 -23.95 -7.82
N GLU A 163 6.89 -24.15 -6.51
CA GLU A 163 5.98 -24.82 -5.58
C GLU A 163 5.09 -23.81 -4.82
N GLY A 164 5.27 -22.51 -5.07
CA GLY A 164 4.54 -21.44 -4.43
C GLY A 164 5.03 -21.12 -3.01
N MET A 165 6.24 -21.56 -2.67
CA MET A 165 6.86 -21.24 -1.38
C MET A 165 7.53 -19.88 -1.47
N ILE A 166 7.35 -19.07 -0.44
CA ILE A 166 7.97 -17.75 -0.36
C ILE A 166 9.46 -17.87 -0.01
N SER A 167 10.30 -17.10 -0.68
CA SER A 167 11.70 -16.90 -0.32
C SER A 167 12.00 -15.41 -0.12
N ILE A 168 13.01 -15.10 0.69
CA ILE A 168 13.58 -13.75 0.78
C ILE A 168 14.76 -13.70 -0.17
N ASP A 169 14.73 -12.75 -1.10
CA ASP A 169 15.75 -12.58 -2.12
C ASP A 169 16.82 -11.58 -1.66
N ASP A 170 16.39 -10.46 -1.07
CA ASP A 170 17.30 -9.41 -0.60
C ASP A 170 16.74 -8.70 0.63
N ARG A 171 17.61 -7.96 1.32
CA ARG A 171 17.26 -7.10 2.44
C ARG A 171 17.87 -5.70 2.24
N LEU A 172 17.01 -4.74 2.05
CA LEU A 172 17.35 -3.33 1.99
C LEU A 172 17.24 -2.73 3.40
N GLU A 173 18.21 -1.91 3.80
CA GLU A 173 18.22 -1.27 5.11
C GLU A 173 18.28 0.24 4.99
N ILE A 174 17.38 0.92 5.69
CA ILE A 174 17.46 2.36 5.93
C ILE A 174 17.86 2.55 7.39
N ASN A 175 19.05 3.09 7.61
CA ASN A 175 19.61 3.28 8.94
C ASN A 175 19.19 4.64 9.51
N PHE A 176 18.57 4.63 10.69
CA PHE A 176 18.16 5.84 11.42
C PHE A 176 19.25 6.39 12.36
N GLY A 177 20.43 5.79 12.36
CA GLY A 177 21.54 6.21 13.19
C GLY A 177 21.74 5.34 14.43
N THR A 178 22.53 5.85 15.38
CA THR A 178 22.89 5.14 16.61
C THR A 178 22.15 5.75 17.80
N GLY A 179 21.27 4.98 18.40
CA GLY A 179 20.52 5.33 19.60
C GLY A 179 19.35 4.39 19.80
N VAL A 180 19.20 3.84 21.00
CA VAL A 180 18.09 2.88 21.32
C VAL A 180 16.72 3.52 21.16
N TYR A 181 16.67 4.82 21.01
CA TYR A 181 15.47 5.65 21.02
C TYR A 181 15.06 6.16 19.63
N SER A 182 15.91 5.97 18.62
CA SER A 182 15.63 6.36 17.23
C SER A 182 14.96 5.25 16.40
N ALA A 183 14.61 4.12 17.01
CA ALA A 183 13.96 3.05 16.26
C ALA A 183 12.52 3.43 15.89
N PRO A 184 12.13 3.25 14.62
CA PRO A 184 10.74 3.38 14.23
C PRO A 184 9.86 2.48 15.08
N GLN A 185 8.71 2.99 15.54
CA GLN A 185 7.79 2.25 16.40
C GLN A 185 6.62 1.70 15.62
N ASP A 186 6.26 2.37 14.53
CA ASP A 186 5.11 2.05 13.72
C ASP A 186 5.39 2.39 12.26
N ILE A 187 4.76 1.68 11.34
CA ILE A 187 4.87 1.84 9.89
C ILE A 187 3.49 2.06 9.31
N ALA A 188 3.33 3.07 8.49
CA ALA A 188 2.17 3.26 7.63
C ALA A 188 2.61 3.24 6.16
N LEU A 189 1.78 2.68 5.31
CA LEU A 189 1.99 2.62 3.87
C LEU A 189 0.86 3.37 3.16
N GLY A 190 1.20 4.13 2.11
CA GLY A 190 0.22 4.84 1.30
C GLY A 190 0.91 5.58 0.16
N ASP A 191 0.21 5.77 -0.94
CA ASP A 191 0.67 6.60 -2.05
C ASP A 191 0.45 8.08 -1.69
N LEU A 192 1.50 8.75 -1.23
CA LEU A 192 1.42 10.14 -0.74
C LEU A 192 1.62 11.18 -1.84
N ASN A 193 2.32 10.81 -2.90
CA ASN A 193 2.65 11.72 -3.99
C ASN A 193 1.76 11.52 -5.22
N GLY A 194 0.98 10.44 -5.28
CA GLY A 194 0.05 10.13 -6.34
C GLY A 194 0.69 9.50 -7.58
N ASP A 195 1.82 8.83 -7.44
CA ASP A 195 2.51 8.18 -8.56
C ASP A 195 2.11 6.71 -8.75
N GLY A 196 1.26 6.17 -7.86
CA GLY A 196 0.76 4.81 -7.90
C GLY A 196 1.68 3.79 -7.21
N LEU A 197 2.77 4.23 -6.56
CA LEU A 197 3.62 3.42 -5.71
C LEU A 197 3.29 3.70 -4.24
N LEU A 198 3.49 2.71 -3.38
CA LEU A 198 3.30 2.92 -1.95
C LEU A 198 4.56 3.52 -1.34
N ASP A 199 4.37 4.64 -0.64
CA ASP A 199 5.37 5.30 0.17
C ASP A 199 5.35 4.75 1.59
N VAL A 200 6.43 4.96 2.34
CA VAL A 200 6.57 4.48 3.71
C VAL A 200 6.64 5.66 4.67
N VAL A 201 5.81 5.64 5.71
CA VAL A 201 5.85 6.59 6.81
C VAL A 201 6.16 5.85 8.09
N THR A 202 7.11 6.36 8.87
CA THR A 202 7.43 5.81 10.19
C THR A 202 7.29 6.85 11.27
N SER A 203 6.88 6.41 12.46
CA SER A 203 6.92 7.21 13.68
C SER A 203 8.06 6.74 14.57
N GLU A 204 8.85 7.65 15.09
CA GLU A 204 9.92 7.38 16.04
C GLU A 204 9.51 7.77 17.44
N LYS A 205 9.91 6.97 18.42
CA LYS A 205 9.70 7.30 19.83
C LYS A 205 10.82 8.22 20.28
N GLY A 206 10.47 9.47 20.64
CA GLY A 206 11.38 10.35 21.37
C GLY A 206 11.66 9.86 22.78
N ASP A 207 12.79 10.24 23.35
CA ASP A 207 13.10 10.04 24.76
C ASP A 207 13.11 11.39 25.48
N VAL A 208 12.17 11.54 26.42
CA VAL A 208 12.05 12.77 27.23
C VAL A 208 13.21 12.96 28.20
N SER A 209 14.04 11.94 28.43
CA SER A 209 15.18 12.02 29.34
C SER A 209 16.45 12.60 28.74
N ASP A 210 16.58 12.58 27.40
CA ASP A 210 17.79 12.92 26.66
C ASP A 210 17.60 14.02 25.60
N ASP A 211 16.55 14.83 25.68
CA ASP A 211 16.20 15.85 24.68
C ASP A 211 16.02 15.31 23.25
N PHE A 212 15.74 14.00 23.09
CA PHE A 212 15.40 13.40 21.81
C PHE A 212 13.93 13.66 21.50
N GLU A 213 13.69 14.49 20.49
CA GLU A 213 12.33 14.72 19.99
C GLU A 213 11.84 13.50 19.19
N ALA A 214 10.54 13.23 19.29
CA ALA A 214 9.89 12.26 18.43
C ALA A 214 9.83 12.79 16.98
N HIS A 215 10.17 11.96 16.02
CA HIS A 215 10.14 12.33 14.62
C HIS A 215 9.17 11.45 13.83
N THR A 216 8.72 11.96 12.71
CA THR A 216 8.02 11.21 11.68
C THR A 216 8.88 11.29 10.41
N CYS A 217 9.26 10.15 9.87
CA CYS A 217 10.00 10.08 8.62
C CYS A 217 9.07 9.65 7.49
N ILE A 218 9.22 10.29 6.34
CA ILE A 218 8.48 9.96 5.12
C ILE A 218 9.51 9.55 4.06
N PHE A 219 9.34 8.35 3.51
CA PHE A 219 10.16 7.81 2.44
C PHE A 219 9.31 7.71 1.20
N ILE A 220 9.59 8.57 0.22
CA ILE A 220 8.93 8.54 -1.08
C ILE A 220 9.55 7.44 -1.92
N ASN A 221 8.72 6.50 -2.32
CA ASN A 221 9.10 5.42 -3.19
C ASN A 221 9.20 5.94 -4.63
N SER A 222 10.35 5.73 -5.25
CA SER A 222 10.59 6.11 -6.64
C SER A 222 11.10 4.93 -7.47
N SER A 223 10.79 3.70 -7.02
CA SER A 223 11.12 2.49 -7.77
C SER A 223 10.30 2.48 -9.06
N HIS A 224 10.92 2.78 -10.18
CA HIS A 224 10.31 2.59 -11.47
C HIS A 224 10.81 1.26 -12.02
N ASN A 225 9.89 0.37 -12.41
CA ASN A 225 10.25 -0.75 -13.25
C ASN A 225 10.79 -0.21 -14.57
N TYR A 226 12.11 -0.14 -14.69
CA TYR A 226 12.76 0.05 -15.99
C TYR A 226 12.60 -1.28 -16.75
N SER A 227 11.51 -1.38 -17.51
CA SER A 227 11.31 -2.43 -18.51
C SER A 227 12.18 -2.19 -19.74
#